data_fe55841acdb347680806efed0f31ee5b
#
_entry.id   fe55841acdb347680806efed0f31ee5b
#
_cell.length_a   1.000
_cell.length_b   1.000
_cell.length_c   1.000
_cell.angle_alpha   90.00
_cell.angle_beta   90.00
_cell.angle_gamma   90.00
#
_symmetry.space_group_name_H-M   'P 1'
#
loop_
_entity.id
_entity.type
_entity.pdbx_description
1 polymer ?
#
loop_
_entity_poly.entity_id
_entity_poly.type
_entity_poly.pdbx_seq_one_letter_code
_entity_poly.pdbx_strand_id
1 'polypeptide(L)'
;VKAVLPEGCEVVYGKPAVDAQPHTLFAELVATQATPAVEAAMQATGPETITKFLFTSGSTKLPKAVINTHRMWCANQQQMRQSMPILTEERPVLIDWLPWNHTFGGNHNVGMVLNNGGTLYIDEGKPTPALVGETLRNLREIAPTMYFNVPTGFEAIANAMKTDDALRRNFLSRVKMFFYAGASLAQPVWDSLFESAEREVGERIVMTCGFGMTESSPYGLFPSSHEI
;
A
#
# COMPACT_ATOMS: atom_id res chain seq x y z
N VAL A 1 -19.32 10.04 15.68
CA VAL A 1 -18.35 9.02 16.15
C VAL A 1 -18.65 8.66 17.61
N LYS A 2 -18.75 9.63 18.54
CA LYS A 2 -18.97 9.35 19.98
C LYS A 2 -20.19 8.49 20.31
N ALA A 3 -21.27 8.57 19.53
CA ALA A 3 -22.49 7.81 19.74
C ALA A 3 -22.33 6.28 19.58
N VAL A 4 -21.21 5.83 19.03
CA VAL A 4 -20.93 4.41 18.77
C VAL A 4 -19.68 3.91 19.50
N LEU A 5 -19.04 4.77 20.29
CA LEU A 5 -17.87 4.37 21.08
C LEU A 5 -18.30 3.83 22.45
N PRO A 6 -17.63 2.80 22.94
CA PRO A 6 -17.80 2.34 24.32
C PRO A 6 -17.53 3.49 25.33
N GLU A 7 -18.17 3.40 26.48
CA GLU A 7 -17.89 4.34 27.58
C GLU A 7 -16.41 4.25 28.00
N GLY A 8 -15.78 5.38 28.26
CA GLY A 8 -14.36 5.45 28.64
C GLY A 8 -13.38 5.44 27.48
N CYS A 9 -13.83 5.36 26.23
CA CYS A 9 -12.93 5.51 25.09
C CYS A 9 -12.42 6.94 24.96
N GLU A 10 -11.11 7.09 24.94
CA GLU A 10 -10.45 8.34 24.61
C GLU A 10 -10.54 8.61 23.11
N VAL A 11 -10.87 9.85 22.75
CA VAL A 11 -10.93 10.28 21.34
C VAL A 11 -9.77 11.22 21.06
N VAL A 12 -8.95 10.84 20.09
CA VAL A 12 -7.79 11.60 19.67
C VAL A 12 -8.07 12.26 18.33
N TYR A 13 -7.78 13.55 18.22
CA TYR A 13 -7.96 14.34 17.00
C TYR A 13 -6.61 14.73 16.41
N GLY A 14 -6.46 14.62 15.10
CA GLY A 14 -5.28 15.10 14.38
C GLY A 14 -5.18 16.63 14.35
N LYS A 15 -6.35 17.32 14.37
CA LYS A 15 -6.45 18.78 14.43
C LYS A 15 -7.54 19.17 15.41
N PRO A 16 -7.45 20.35 16.05
CA PRO A 16 -8.52 20.85 16.91
C PRO A 16 -9.88 20.88 16.17
N ALA A 17 -10.92 20.37 16.80
CA ALA A 17 -12.27 20.45 16.28
C ALA A 17 -13.00 21.64 16.90
N VAL A 18 -13.72 22.41 16.09
CA VAL A 18 -14.34 23.70 16.48
C VAL A 18 -15.41 23.55 17.59
N ASP A 19 -16.13 22.41 17.60
CA ASP A 19 -17.24 22.13 18.55
C ASP A 19 -16.94 20.92 19.46
N ALA A 20 -15.69 20.61 19.71
CA ALA A 20 -15.33 19.41 20.42
C ALA A 20 -15.42 19.56 21.94
N GLN A 21 -16.12 18.63 22.58
CA GLN A 21 -15.92 18.33 23.99
C GLN A 21 -14.45 17.98 24.28
N PRO A 22 -14.02 17.91 25.54
CA PRO A 22 -12.66 17.53 25.90
C PRO A 22 -12.16 16.33 25.09
N HIS A 23 -11.02 16.48 24.44
CA HIS A 23 -10.39 15.49 23.58
C HIS A 23 -8.88 15.65 23.67
N THR A 24 -8.15 14.59 23.39
CA THR A 24 -6.70 14.60 23.28
C THR A 24 -6.29 14.95 21.85
N LEU A 25 -5.32 15.82 21.67
CA LEU A 25 -4.73 16.08 20.37
C LEU A 25 -3.62 15.06 20.08
N PHE A 26 -3.52 14.64 18.82
CA PHE A 26 -2.46 13.72 18.38
C PHE A 26 -1.06 14.28 18.72
N ALA A 27 -0.87 15.60 18.63
CA ALA A 27 0.39 16.25 19.02
C ALA A 27 0.75 16.04 20.51
N GLU A 28 -0.25 15.95 21.39
CA GLU A 28 -0.05 15.67 22.82
C GLU A 28 0.42 14.23 23.02
N LEU A 29 -0.14 13.26 22.26
CA LEU A 29 0.35 11.89 22.29
C LEU A 29 1.78 11.78 21.80
N VAL A 30 2.14 12.48 20.73
CA VAL A 30 3.52 12.51 20.19
C VAL A 30 4.50 13.09 21.21
N ALA A 31 4.07 14.06 22.02
CA ALA A 31 4.89 14.67 23.10
C ALA A 31 5.00 13.79 24.35
N THR A 32 4.22 12.72 24.46
CA THR A 32 4.23 11.83 25.63
C THR A 32 5.56 11.09 25.73
N GLN A 33 6.17 11.12 26.91
CA GLN A 33 7.41 10.40 27.16
C GLN A 33 7.16 8.90 27.30
N ALA A 34 8.01 8.10 26.64
CA ALA A 34 7.96 6.64 26.80
C ALA A 34 8.27 6.25 28.26
N THR A 35 7.50 5.32 28.79
CA THR A 35 7.67 4.77 30.14
C THR A 35 8.11 3.29 30.05
N PRO A 36 8.62 2.70 31.14
CA PRO A 36 8.92 1.26 31.18
C PRO A 36 7.75 0.35 30.80
N ALA A 37 6.50 0.83 30.93
CA ALA A 37 5.32 0.10 30.50
C ALA A 37 5.28 -0.13 28.97
N VAL A 38 5.83 0.79 28.18
CA VAL A 38 5.93 0.64 26.71
C VAL A 38 6.85 -0.51 26.36
N GLU A 39 8.01 -0.60 27.02
CA GLU A 39 8.94 -1.70 26.81
C GLU A 39 8.34 -3.05 27.23
N ALA A 40 7.69 -3.10 28.39
CA ALA A 40 7.00 -4.30 28.87
C ALA A 40 5.89 -4.75 27.90
N ALA A 41 5.11 -3.81 27.37
CA ALA A 41 4.08 -4.10 26.37
C ALA A 41 4.67 -4.63 25.04
N MET A 42 5.79 -4.04 24.59
CA MET A 42 6.50 -4.52 23.41
C MET A 42 7.02 -5.95 23.60
N GLN A 43 7.62 -6.26 24.73
CA GLN A 43 8.11 -7.60 25.05
C GLN A 43 6.99 -8.64 25.20
N ALA A 44 5.80 -8.21 25.61
CA ALA A 44 4.62 -9.07 25.69
C ALA A 44 3.98 -9.34 24.31
N THR A 45 4.39 -8.62 23.26
CA THR A 45 3.87 -8.80 21.91
C THR A 45 4.40 -10.09 21.30
N GLY A 46 3.48 -10.97 20.90
CA GLY A 46 3.80 -12.27 20.31
C GLY A 46 3.07 -12.50 18.98
N PRO A 47 3.32 -13.65 18.34
CA PRO A 47 2.74 -13.98 17.03
C PRO A 47 1.23 -13.88 16.98
N GLU A 48 0.54 -14.26 18.05
CA GLU A 48 -0.93 -14.26 18.15
C GLU A 48 -1.50 -12.91 18.62
N THR A 49 -0.66 -11.94 18.94
CA THR A 49 -1.11 -10.59 19.29
C THR A 49 -1.80 -9.96 18.08
N ILE A 50 -3.00 -9.44 18.29
CA ILE A 50 -3.80 -8.77 17.26
C ILE A 50 -3.14 -7.42 16.95
N THR A 51 -2.81 -7.20 15.67
CA THR A 51 -2.24 -5.95 15.19
C THR A 51 -3.31 -4.93 14.79
N LYS A 52 -4.38 -5.45 14.15
CA LYS A 52 -5.44 -4.60 13.60
C LYS A 52 -6.69 -5.43 13.26
N PHE A 53 -7.79 -4.70 13.09
CA PHE A 53 -9.03 -5.20 12.50
C PHE A 53 -9.23 -4.50 11.16
N LEU A 54 -9.41 -5.28 10.10
CA LEU A 54 -9.74 -4.76 8.77
C LEU A 54 -11.19 -5.11 8.46
N PHE A 55 -11.99 -4.11 8.16
CA PHE A 55 -13.41 -4.32 7.88
C PHE A 55 -13.64 -4.61 6.41
N THR A 56 -14.46 -5.62 6.12
CA THR A 56 -14.94 -5.96 4.79
C THR A 56 -16.43 -5.69 4.66
N SER A 57 -16.90 -5.42 3.44
CA SER A 57 -18.32 -5.13 3.18
C SER A 57 -19.26 -6.30 3.47
N GLY A 58 -18.73 -7.52 3.64
CA GLY A 58 -19.50 -8.74 3.96
C GLY A 58 -20.65 -9.02 2.97
N SER A 59 -21.01 -10.27 2.79
CA SER A 59 -22.18 -10.67 1.98
C SER A 59 -23.53 -10.37 2.64
N THR A 60 -23.54 -9.98 3.91
CA THR A 60 -24.74 -9.86 4.76
C THR A 60 -25.10 -8.43 5.14
N LYS A 61 -24.71 -7.42 4.37
CA LYS A 61 -24.96 -5.98 4.61
C LYS A 61 -24.25 -5.35 5.82
N LEU A 62 -23.83 -6.14 6.82
CA LEU A 62 -23.05 -5.64 7.95
C LEU A 62 -21.57 -5.87 7.71
N PRO A 63 -20.70 -4.87 7.97
CA PRO A 63 -19.26 -5.03 7.88
C PRO A 63 -18.77 -6.15 8.81
N LYS A 64 -17.84 -6.97 8.33
CA LYS A 64 -17.15 -7.98 9.15
C LYS A 64 -15.76 -7.48 9.50
N ALA A 65 -15.39 -7.56 10.77
CA ALA A 65 -14.05 -7.28 11.24
C ALA A 65 -13.17 -8.52 11.05
N VAL A 66 -12.19 -8.43 10.16
CA VAL A 66 -11.18 -9.47 9.96
C VAL A 66 -10.03 -9.22 10.92
N ILE A 67 -9.76 -10.18 11.79
CA ILE A 67 -8.67 -10.14 12.76
C ILE A 67 -7.36 -10.38 12.01
N ASN A 68 -6.39 -9.49 12.22
CA ASN A 68 -5.03 -9.64 11.72
C ASN A 68 -4.06 -9.73 12.89
N THR A 69 -3.31 -10.82 12.97
CA THR A 69 -2.26 -11.03 13.97
C THR A 69 -0.88 -10.72 13.41
N HIS A 70 0.12 -10.58 14.28
CA HIS A 70 1.51 -10.45 13.85
C HIS A 70 1.96 -11.63 13.00
N ARG A 71 1.57 -12.86 13.38
CA ARG A 71 1.87 -14.08 12.60
C ARG A 71 1.36 -13.98 11.17
N MET A 72 0.10 -13.58 10.98
CA MET A 72 -0.51 -13.45 9.64
C MET A 72 0.24 -12.42 8.81
N TRP A 73 0.53 -11.27 9.40
CA TRP A 73 1.23 -10.19 8.69
C TRP A 73 2.67 -10.58 8.32
N CYS A 74 3.44 -11.14 9.26
CA CYS A 74 4.80 -11.59 8.99
C CYS A 74 4.86 -12.74 7.99
N ALA A 75 3.92 -13.72 8.08
CA ALA A 75 3.85 -14.81 7.11
C ALA A 75 3.59 -14.31 5.70
N ASN A 76 2.69 -13.31 5.55
CA ASN A 76 2.43 -12.67 4.28
C ASN A 76 3.68 -11.99 3.69
N GLN A 77 4.45 -11.28 4.52
CA GLN A 77 5.71 -10.68 4.07
C GLN A 77 6.73 -11.74 3.63
N GLN A 78 6.80 -12.86 4.31
CA GLN A 78 7.67 -13.96 3.92
C GLN A 78 7.23 -14.61 2.60
N GLN A 79 5.92 -14.78 2.38
CA GLN A 79 5.38 -15.26 1.10
C GLN A 79 5.78 -14.33 -0.06
N MET A 80 5.62 -13.01 0.12
CA MET A 80 6.02 -12.03 -0.89
C MET A 80 7.51 -12.11 -1.20
N ARG A 81 8.36 -12.19 -0.18
CA ARG A 81 9.81 -12.30 -0.36
C ARG A 81 10.21 -13.57 -1.13
N GLN A 82 9.49 -14.68 -0.95
CA GLN A 82 9.72 -15.92 -1.68
C GLN A 82 9.25 -15.85 -3.14
N SER A 83 8.16 -15.10 -3.40
CA SER A 83 7.56 -15.01 -4.74
C SER A 83 8.10 -13.86 -5.58
N MET A 84 8.72 -12.87 -4.95
CA MET A 84 9.29 -11.68 -5.60
C MET A 84 10.80 -11.62 -5.32
N PRO A 85 11.65 -12.27 -6.14
CA PRO A 85 13.11 -12.30 -5.91
C PRO A 85 13.75 -10.92 -5.78
N ILE A 86 13.23 -9.92 -6.47
CA ILE A 86 13.68 -8.53 -6.37
C ILE A 86 13.77 -8.03 -4.92
N LEU A 87 12.91 -8.49 -4.02
CA LEU A 87 12.93 -8.10 -2.60
C LEU A 87 14.14 -8.66 -1.83
N THR A 88 14.88 -9.60 -2.42
CA THR A 88 16.16 -10.09 -1.86
C THR A 88 17.37 -9.37 -2.45
N GLU A 89 17.20 -8.69 -3.57
CA GLU A 89 18.26 -8.03 -4.33
C GLU A 89 18.33 -6.54 -4.02
N GLU A 90 17.16 -5.87 -3.90
CA GLU A 90 17.07 -4.43 -3.71
C GLU A 90 16.01 -4.08 -2.65
N ARG A 91 16.30 -3.06 -1.85
CA ARG A 91 15.31 -2.49 -0.93
C ARG A 91 14.20 -1.81 -1.72
N PRO A 92 12.92 -2.12 -1.44
CA PRO A 92 11.81 -1.53 -2.19
C PRO A 92 11.71 -0.01 -1.95
N VAL A 93 11.51 0.73 -3.04
CA VAL A 93 11.12 2.14 -3.02
C VAL A 93 9.73 2.21 -3.63
N LEU A 94 8.75 2.54 -2.82
CA LEU A 94 7.35 2.62 -3.23
C LEU A 94 6.83 4.07 -3.17
N ILE A 95 5.97 4.39 -4.10
CA ILE A 95 5.09 5.56 -4.07
C ILE A 95 3.67 5.00 -4.02
N ASP A 96 2.94 5.24 -2.93
CA ASP A 96 1.70 4.54 -2.69
C ASP A 96 0.60 5.45 -2.11
N TRP A 97 -0.57 5.43 -2.76
CA TRP A 97 -1.79 6.10 -2.32
C TRP A 97 -2.83 5.14 -1.72
N LEU A 98 -2.58 3.82 -1.81
CA LEU A 98 -3.55 2.82 -1.37
C LEU A 98 -3.87 2.98 0.12
N PRO A 99 -5.14 2.87 0.50
CA PRO A 99 -5.55 3.10 1.89
C PRO A 99 -4.93 2.08 2.86
N TRP A 100 -4.39 2.55 3.96
CA TRP A 100 -3.77 1.67 4.97
C TRP A 100 -4.78 0.87 5.80
N ASN A 101 -6.06 1.27 5.76
CA ASN A 101 -7.16 0.49 6.30
C ASN A 101 -7.68 -0.61 5.35
N HIS A 102 -7.06 -0.77 4.19
CA HIS A 102 -7.29 -1.86 3.26
C HIS A 102 -6.07 -2.79 3.22
N THR A 103 -6.31 -4.08 3.09
CA THR A 103 -5.24 -5.09 3.17
C THR A 103 -4.16 -4.91 2.09
N PHE A 104 -4.50 -4.38 0.91
CA PHE A 104 -3.52 -4.12 -0.15
C PHE A 104 -2.54 -3.01 0.23
N GLY A 105 -3.02 -1.83 0.64
CA GLY A 105 -2.14 -0.76 1.11
C GLY A 105 -1.46 -1.10 2.43
N GLY A 106 -2.26 -1.43 3.46
CA GLY A 106 -1.77 -1.55 4.84
C GLY A 106 -1.01 -2.84 5.16
N ASN A 107 -1.44 -3.99 4.62
CA ASN A 107 -0.71 -5.25 4.88
C ASN A 107 0.38 -5.48 3.84
N HIS A 108 0.05 -5.35 2.56
CA HIS A 108 0.98 -5.66 1.47
C HIS A 108 2.05 -4.57 1.34
N ASN A 109 1.68 -3.36 0.94
CA ASN A 109 2.68 -2.34 0.59
C ASN A 109 3.44 -1.80 1.81
N VAL A 110 2.74 -1.36 2.86
CA VAL A 110 3.39 -0.89 4.10
C VAL A 110 4.21 -2.00 4.74
N GLY A 111 3.65 -3.22 4.81
CA GLY A 111 4.36 -4.37 5.35
C GLY A 111 5.62 -4.72 4.56
N MET A 112 5.55 -4.67 3.22
CA MET A 112 6.70 -4.90 2.35
C MET A 112 7.85 -3.93 2.63
N VAL A 113 7.53 -2.64 2.75
CA VAL A 113 8.56 -1.62 3.04
C VAL A 113 9.17 -1.85 4.41
N LEU A 114 8.35 -2.09 5.44
CA LEU A 114 8.84 -2.34 6.80
C LEU A 114 9.70 -3.60 6.90
N ASN A 115 9.25 -4.70 6.29
CA ASN A 115 9.94 -5.99 6.37
C ASN A 115 11.28 -6.01 5.64
N ASN A 116 11.42 -5.22 4.57
CA ASN A 116 12.61 -5.21 3.72
C ASN A 116 13.48 -3.96 3.92
N GLY A 117 13.17 -3.10 4.89
CA GLY A 117 13.92 -1.87 5.15
C GLY A 117 13.93 -0.90 3.98
N GLY A 118 12.78 -0.81 3.28
CA GLY A 118 12.58 0.03 2.11
C GLY A 118 12.20 1.46 2.42
N THR A 119 11.81 2.20 1.39
CA THR A 119 11.30 3.58 1.48
C THR A 119 9.87 3.65 0.97
N LEU A 120 8.99 4.28 1.74
CA LEU A 120 7.62 4.56 1.36
C LEU A 120 7.42 6.06 1.19
N TYR A 121 7.08 6.49 -0.01
CA TYR A 121 6.56 7.82 -0.27
C TYR A 121 5.04 7.76 -0.24
N ILE A 122 4.43 8.50 0.68
CA ILE A 122 2.98 8.56 0.82
C ILE A 122 2.46 9.52 -0.25
N ASP A 123 1.66 8.98 -1.17
CA ASP A 123 1.05 9.72 -2.26
C ASP A 123 -0.38 10.15 -1.87
N GLU A 124 -0.66 11.45 -1.90
CA GLU A 124 -2.01 12.00 -1.68
C GLU A 124 -2.88 11.92 -2.93
N GLY A 125 -2.32 11.46 -4.04
CA GLY A 125 -3.04 11.23 -5.29
C GLY A 125 -3.99 10.05 -5.22
N LYS A 126 -4.83 9.93 -6.24
CA LYS A 126 -5.74 8.79 -6.49
C LYS A 126 -6.06 8.73 -7.98
N PRO A 127 -6.50 7.58 -8.50
CA PRO A 127 -6.88 7.46 -9.92
C PRO A 127 -8.26 8.08 -10.20
N THR A 128 -8.43 9.31 -9.80
CA THR A 128 -9.62 10.13 -10.08
C THR A 128 -9.20 11.41 -10.80
N PRO A 129 -10.06 12.01 -11.64
CA PRO A 129 -9.71 13.24 -12.37
C PRO A 129 -9.22 14.37 -11.46
N ALA A 130 -9.71 14.47 -10.24
CA ALA A 130 -9.33 15.52 -9.31
C ALA A 130 -7.97 15.31 -8.65
N LEU A 131 -7.51 14.07 -8.48
CA LEU A 131 -6.35 13.75 -7.65
C LEU A 131 -5.22 13.04 -8.39
N VAL A 132 -5.44 12.54 -9.59
CA VAL A 132 -4.42 11.83 -10.37
C VAL A 132 -3.20 12.72 -10.67
N GLY A 133 -3.40 14.02 -10.80
CA GLY A 133 -2.32 14.99 -11.01
C GLY A 133 -1.23 14.94 -9.94
N GLU A 134 -1.59 14.67 -8.69
CA GLU A 134 -0.62 14.52 -7.59
C GLU A 134 0.27 13.29 -7.79
N THR A 135 -0.33 12.14 -8.09
CA THR A 135 0.42 10.92 -8.40
C THR A 135 1.37 11.13 -9.58
N LEU A 136 0.89 11.76 -10.67
CA LEU A 136 1.74 12.03 -11.84
C LEU A 136 2.89 12.98 -11.52
N ARG A 137 2.66 14.01 -10.70
CA ARG A 137 3.71 14.91 -10.21
C ARG A 137 4.78 14.13 -9.43
N ASN A 138 4.35 13.32 -8.47
CA ASN A 138 5.25 12.54 -7.63
C ASN A 138 6.08 11.55 -8.47
N LEU A 139 5.48 10.91 -9.46
CA LEU A 139 6.17 9.98 -10.37
C LEU A 139 7.14 10.67 -11.35
N ARG A 140 7.01 11.98 -11.58
CA ARG A 140 8.03 12.76 -12.32
C ARG A 140 9.30 13.01 -11.51
N GLU A 141 9.21 13.00 -10.19
CA GLU A 141 10.31 13.36 -9.28
C GLU A 141 10.92 12.13 -8.60
N ILE A 142 10.11 11.14 -8.29
CA ILE A 142 10.51 9.95 -7.53
C ILE A 142 10.41 8.73 -8.43
N ALA A 143 11.52 7.99 -8.57
CA ALA A 143 11.59 6.74 -9.33
C ALA A 143 11.42 5.55 -8.39
N PRO A 144 10.27 4.85 -8.41
CA PRO A 144 10.06 3.65 -7.62
C PRO A 144 10.84 2.45 -8.19
N THR A 145 11.13 1.46 -7.35
CA THR A 145 11.71 0.17 -7.82
C THR A 145 10.64 -0.84 -8.16
N MET A 146 9.49 -0.74 -7.52
CA MET A 146 8.29 -1.53 -7.75
C MET A 146 7.09 -0.60 -7.68
N TYR A 147 6.07 -0.86 -8.50
CA TYR A 147 4.87 -0.04 -8.49
C TYR A 147 3.60 -0.87 -8.42
N PHE A 148 2.79 -0.58 -7.42
CA PHE A 148 1.55 -1.29 -7.07
C PHE A 148 0.36 -0.38 -7.29
N ASN A 149 -0.63 -0.83 -8.04
CA ASN A 149 -1.82 -0.02 -8.27
C ASN A 149 -3.05 -0.87 -8.61
N VAL A 150 -4.18 -0.22 -8.72
CA VAL A 150 -5.40 -0.77 -9.34
C VAL A 150 -5.39 -0.47 -10.85
N PRO A 151 -6.15 -1.22 -11.67
CA PRO A 151 -6.16 -1.04 -13.12
C PRO A 151 -6.39 0.38 -13.60
N THR A 152 -7.33 1.11 -12.99
CA THR A 152 -7.62 2.51 -13.34
C THR A 152 -6.44 3.46 -13.09
N GLY A 153 -5.60 3.15 -12.09
CA GLY A 153 -4.39 3.92 -11.84
C GLY A 153 -3.33 3.67 -12.91
N PHE A 154 -3.13 2.43 -13.33
CA PHE A 154 -2.23 2.11 -14.45
C PHE A 154 -2.69 2.74 -15.75
N GLU A 155 -3.99 2.72 -16.04
CA GLU A 155 -4.56 3.37 -17.23
C GLU A 155 -4.28 4.88 -17.25
N ALA A 156 -4.48 5.55 -16.14
CA ALA A 156 -4.23 6.99 -16.02
C ALA A 156 -2.74 7.33 -16.25
N ILE A 157 -1.83 6.53 -15.68
CA ILE A 157 -0.37 6.71 -15.86
C ILE A 157 0.04 6.39 -17.28
N ALA A 158 -0.42 5.28 -17.86
CA ALA A 158 -0.12 4.91 -19.25
C ALA A 158 -0.57 5.98 -20.24
N ASN A 159 -1.76 6.56 -20.03
CA ASN A 159 -2.25 7.65 -20.86
C ASN A 159 -1.42 8.93 -20.70
N ALA A 160 -1.03 9.28 -19.48
CA ALA A 160 -0.19 10.46 -19.24
C ALA A 160 1.20 10.32 -19.86
N MET A 161 1.83 9.15 -19.81
CA MET A 161 3.15 8.89 -20.40
C MET A 161 3.21 9.05 -21.92
N LYS A 162 2.08 9.03 -22.62
CA LYS A 162 2.04 9.24 -24.08
C LYS A 162 2.52 10.63 -24.49
N THR A 163 2.32 11.64 -23.64
CA THR A 163 2.62 13.04 -23.91
C THR A 163 3.59 13.67 -22.90
N ASP A 164 3.92 12.97 -21.83
CA ASP A 164 4.78 13.44 -20.76
C ASP A 164 6.08 12.62 -20.70
N ASP A 165 7.07 13.11 -21.44
CA ASP A 165 8.39 12.47 -21.51
C ASP A 165 9.16 12.48 -20.19
N ALA A 166 8.95 13.50 -19.35
CA ALA A 166 9.61 13.59 -18.05
C ALA A 166 9.06 12.53 -17.09
N LEU A 167 7.74 12.40 -17.04
CA LEU A 167 7.06 11.33 -16.30
C LEU A 167 7.55 9.96 -16.77
N ARG A 168 7.50 9.70 -18.07
CA ARG A 168 7.86 8.39 -18.63
C ARG A 168 9.29 8.01 -18.28
N ARG A 169 10.26 8.91 -18.52
CA ARG A 169 11.67 8.66 -18.22
C ARG A 169 11.91 8.40 -16.73
N ASN A 170 11.38 9.25 -15.85
CA ASN A 170 11.64 9.08 -14.42
C ASN A 170 10.95 7.84 -13.87
N PHE A 171 9.67 7.65 -14.15
CA PHE A 171 8.89 6.52 -13.64
C PHE A 171 9.47 5.17 -14.04
N LEU A 172 9.93 5.04 -15.30
CA LEU A 172 10.47 3.78 -15.83
C LEU A 172 11.95 3.56 -15.53
N SER A 173 12.67 4.59 -15.06
CA SER A 173 14.13 4.54 -14.92
C SER A 173 14.66 3.47 -13.95
N ARG A 174 13.87 3.09 -12.93
CA ARG A 174 14.27 2.14 -11.89
C ARG A 174 13.26 1.04 -11.64
N VAL A 175 12.04 1.18 -12.14
CA VAL A 175 10.99 0.19 -11.87
C VAL A 175 11.30 -1.12 -12.56
N LYS A 176 11.28 -2.21 -11.81
CA LYS A 176 11.56 -3.56 -12.28
C LYS A 176 10.32 -4.45 -12.27
N MET A 177 9.26 -4.01 -11.59
CA MET A 177 8.03 -4.77 -11.51
C MET A 177 6.81 -3.85 -11.35
N PHE A 178 5.80 -4.12 -12.16
CA PHE A 178 4.45 -3.61 -11.99
C PHE A 178 3.56 -4.69 -11.38
N PHE A 179 2.71 -4.31 -10.47
CA PHE A 179 1.74 -5.22 -9.87
C PHE A 179 0.37 -4.57 -9.80
N TYR A 180 -0.63 -5.25 -10.32
CA TYR A 180 -2.00 -4.80 -10.19
C TYR A 180 -2.87 -5.84 -9.47
N ALA A 181 -3.90 -5.35 -8.76
CA ALA A 181 -4.89 -6.19 -8.12
C ALA A 181 -6.24 -5.47 -8.01
N GLY A 182 -7.26 -6.22 -7.59
CA GLY A 182 -8.61 -5.70 -7.37
C GLY A 182 -9.54 -5.83 -8.56
N ALA A 183 -9.02 -5.80 -9.78
CA ALA A 183 -9.76 -6.03 -11.02
C ALA A 183 -8.82 -6.46 -12.15
N SER A 184 -9.35 -6.84 -13.31
CA SER A 184 -8.55 -7.14 -14.50
C SER A 184 -8.02 -5.88 -15.15
N LEU A 185 -6.78 -5.91 -15.61
CA LEU A 185 -6.16 -4.86 -16.40
C LEU A 185 -6.42 -5.11 -17.89
N ALA A 186 -6.91 -4.10 -18.60
CA ALA A 186 -7.22 -4.21 -20.01
C ALA A 186 -5.96 -4.35 -20.88
N GLN A 187 -5.99 -5.21 -21.90
CA GLN A 187 -4.85 -5.48 -22.78
C GLN A 187 -4.23 -4.20 -23.39
N PRO A 188 -4.99 -3.20 -23.86
CA PRO A 188 -4.39 -1.96 -24.39
C PRO A 188 -3.56 -1.18 -23.37
N VAL A 189 -3.86 -1.31 -22.06
CA VAL A 189 -3.07 -0.67 -21.01
C VAL A 189 -1.75 -1.42 -20.81
N TRP A 190 -1.79 -2.76 -20.82
CA TRP A 190 -0.60 -3.61 -20.83
C TRP A 190 0.34 -3.24 -21.98
N ASP A 191 -0.18 -3.22 -23.20
CA ASP A 191 0.57 -2.94 -24.41
C ASP A 191 1.24 -1.55 -24.33
N SER A 192 0.48 -0.53 -23.89
CA SER A 192 0.99 0.83 -23.73
C SER A 192 2.10 0.95 -22.67
N LEU A 193 2.02 0.18 -21.58
CA LEU A 193 3.06 0.15 -20.56
C LEU A 193 4.33 -0.55 -21.07
N PHE A 194 4.17 -1.67 -21.79
CA PHE A 194 5.30 -2.39 -22.39
C PHE A 194 5.98 -1.58 -23.49
N GLU A 195 5.25 -0.97 -24.40
CA GLU A 195 5.80 -0.08 -25.43
C GLU A 195 6.58 1.09 -24.81
N SER A 196 6.02 1.66 -23.73
CA SER A 196 6.71 2.74 -22.99
C SER A 196 8.01 2.26 -22.35
N ALA A 197 8.02 1.05 -21.76
CA ALA A 197 9.20 0.46 -21.15
C ALA A 197 10.26 0.11 -22.20
N GLU A 198 9.89 -0.58 -23.28
CA GLU A 198 10.80 -0.92 -24.39
C GLU A 198 11.44 0.34 -25.00
N ARG A 199 10.67 1.43 -25.11
CA ARG A 199 11.17 2.72 -25.62
C ARG A 199 12.18 3.39 -24.69
N GLU A 200 11.96 3.35 -23.36
CA GLU A 200 12.77 4.11 -22.39
C GLU A 200 13.95 3.30 -21.84
N VAL A 201 13.77 2.03 -21.58
CA VAL A 201 14.78 1.18 -20.91
C VAL A 201 15.24 -0.01 -21.75
N GLY A 202 14.66 -0.18 -22.96
CA GLY A 202 15.08 -1.20 -23.92
C GLY A 202 14.56 -2.62 -23.64
N GLU A 203 13.73 -2.80 -22.59
CA GLU A 203 13.18 -4.09 -22.19
C GLU A 203 11.78 -3.95 -21.62
N ARG A 204 11.06 -5.06 -21.55
CA ARG A 204 9.77 -5.12 -20.85
C ARG A 204 9.98 -5.20 -19.36
N ILE A 205 9.22 -4.37 -18.63
CA ILE A 205 9.16 -4.47 -17.17
C ILE A 205 8.16 -5.59 -16.81
N VAL A 206 8.56 -6.47 -15.90
CA VAL A 206 7.67 -7.54 -15.43
C VAL A 206 6.35 -6.95 -14.94
N MET A 207 5.25 -7.40 -15.54
CA MET A 207 3.90 -7.06 -15.09
C MET A 207 3.26 -8.31 -14.48
N THR A 208 2.80 -8.20 -13.26
CA THR A 208 2.16 -9.32 -12.57
C THR A 208 0.90 -8.88 -11.85
N CYS A 209 0.12 -9.84 -11.40
CA CYS A 209 -1.10 -9.59 -10.64
C CYS A 209 -1.18 -10.52 -9.44
N GLY A 210 -2.06 -10.22 -8.52
CA GLY A 210 -2.35 -11.09 -7.40
C GLY A 210 -3.84 -11.20 -7.14
N PHE A 211 -4.25 -12.38 -6.74
CA PHE A 211 -5.58 -12.61 -6.17
C PHE A 211 -5.46 -12.83 -4.68
N GLY A 212 -6.22 -12.07 -3.92
CA GLY A 212 -6.23 -12.17 -2.47
C GLY A 212 -7.50 -11.57 -1.87
N MET A 213 -7.62 -11.71 -0.57
CA MET A 213 -8.72 -11.16 0.20
C MET A 213 -8.21 -10.70 1.57
N THR A 214 -9.02 -9.95 2.28
CA THR A 214 -8.63 -9.44 3.61
C THR A 214 -8.26 -10.57 4.57
N GLU A 215 -8.96 -11.70 4.49
CA GLU A 215 -8.76 -12.88 5.31
C GLU A 215 -7.44 -13.63 5.02
N SER A 216 -6.83 -13.43 3.83
CA SER A 216 -5.53 -13.99 3.47
C SER A 216 -4.35 -13.01 3.65
N SER A 217 -4.59 -11.79 4.11
CA SER A 217 -3.63 -10.75 4.53
C SER A 217 -2.71 -10.08 3.49
N PRO A 218 -3.00 -9.87 2.24
CA PRO A 218 -4.03 -10.29 1.30
C PRO A 218 -3.63 -11.49 0.43
N TYR A 219 -2.46 -12.07 0.60
CA TYR A 219 -1.79 -13.00 -0.32
C TYR A 219 -2.52 -14.34 -0.44
N GLY A 220 -3.17 -14.57 -1.56
CA GLY A 220 -3.85 -15.82 -1.88
C GLY A 220 -3.17 -16.58 -3.01
N LEU A 221 -3.16 -15.99 -4.20
CA LEU A 221 -2.51 -16.53 -5.40
C LEU A 221 -1.63 -15.44 -6.01
N PHE A 222 -0.45 -15.85 -6.44
CA PHE A 222 0.52 -15.00 -7.10
C PHE A 222 1.22 -15.82 -8.17
N PRO A 223 1.22 -15.42 -9.44
CA PRO A 223 1.99 -16.12 -10.46
C PRO A 223 3.48 -15.98 -10.16
N SER A 224 4.25 -17.04 -10.37
CA SER A 224 5.69 -16.97 -10.23
C SER A 224 6.30 -16.11 -11.33
N SER A 225 7.34 -15.36 -11.02
CA SER A 225 8.04 -14.49 -11.98
C SER A 225 8.72 -15.24 -13.14
N HIS A 226 8.71 -16.57 -13.12
CA HIS A 226 9.30 -17.41 -14.17
C HIS A 226 8.31 -17.81 -15.27
N GLU A 227 7.04 -17.48 -15.13
CA GLU A 227 5.96 -17.89 -16.03
C GLU A 227 5.27 -16.73 -16.77
N ILE A 228 5.83 -15.53 -16.71
CA ILE A 228 5.26 -14.32 -17.32
C ILE A 228 6.10 -13.89 -18.52
#